data_ba84e05e5d31e0cf71eebb53673870c1
#
_entry.id   ba84e05e5d31e0cf71eebb53673870c1
#
_cell.length_a   1.000
_cell.length_b   1.000
_cell.length_c   1.000
_cell.angle_alpha   90.00
_cell.angle_beta   90.00
_cell.angle_gamma   90.00
#
_symmetry.space_group_name_H-M   'P 1'
#
loop_
_entity.id
_entity.type
_entity.pdbx_description
1 polymer ?
#
loop_
_entity_poly.entity_id
_entity_poly.type
_entity_poly.pdbx_seq_one_letter_code
_entity_poly.pdbx_strand_id
1 'polypeptide(L)'
;MKGNEAIAHAAIRCGADGYFGYPITPQSEVIETLAELKPWETTGMVVLQAESEVASINMVYGGAAAGKRVLTSSSSPGVALMQEGIAYMAGAEVPGVFVNVQRGGPGLGTIQPSQSDYFQSTRGGGNGDYYVIVLAPNSVQEMADFVDLAFELAFKYRNPAMILSDGVIGQMMEKVVLPPYKPRKTEEEIRQLYPWATIGRTKDRQPNVITSLELKPEVMEQRNLHLQAKYQQIRDNEVRYEATGCEDADYLIVSFGSAARISEKAIELAHKEGLKVGLFRPITLWPFPSQQIAEAARGKKGVLVVEINAGQMVEDVRLAINGEEKVEHFGRLGGIVPEPEEIVNALKDKL
;
A
#
# COMPACT_ATOMS: atom_id res chain seq x y z
N MET A 1 -17.97 10.83 1.01
CA MET A 1 -18.02 9.36 0.82
C MET A 1 -17.04 8.70 1.78
N LYS A 2 -17.18 7.40 2.03
CA LYS A 2 -16.22 6.62 2.80
C LYS A 2 -14.93 6.34 2.02
N GLY A 3 -13.84 6.00 2.72
CA GLY A 3 -12.58 5.63 2.08
C GLY A 3 -12.70 4.41 1.15
N ASN A 4 -13.43 3.39 1.57
CA ASN A 4 -13.69 2.21 0.74
C ASN A 4 -14.48 2.56 -0.54
N GLU A 5 -15.50 3.43 -0.43
CA GLU A 5 -16.26 3.93 -1.58
C GLU A 5 -15.36 4.73 -2.54
N ALA A 6 -14.45 5.54 -1.99
CA ALA A 6 -13.51 6.35 -2.77
C ALA A 6 -12.59 5.50 -3.65
N ILE A 7 -12.13 4.33 -3.17
CA ILE A 7 -11.38 3.36 -3.98
C ILE A 7 -12.21 2.87 -5.18
N ALA A 8 -13.47 2.49 -4.96
CA ALA A 8 -14.35 2.01 -6.02
C ALA A 8 -14.57 3.07 -7.11
N HIS A 9 -14.89 4.30 -6.71
CA HIS A 9 -15.05 5.42 -7.64
C HIS A 9 -13.75 5.75 -8.40
N ALA A 10 -12.61 5.78 -7.70
CA ALA A 10 -11.32 6.04 -8.32
C ALA A 10 -10.92 4.94 -9.32
N ALA A 11 -11.18 3.67 -9.00
CA ALA A 11 -10.92 2.55 -9.91
C ALA A 11 -11.65 2.71 -11.24
N ILE A 12 -12.93 3.07 -11.21
CA ILE A 12 -13.71 3.34 -12.43
C ILE A 12 -13.11 4.52 -13.19
N ARG A 13 -12.78 5.61 -12.49
CA ARG A 13 -12.29 6.84 -13.11
C ARG A 13 -10.88 6.73 -13.68
N CYS A 14 -10.00 5.95 -13.09
CA CYS A 14 -8.64 5.75 -13.60
C CYS A 14 -8.55 4.75 -14.76
N GLY A 15 -9.70 4.27 -15.27
CA GLY A 15 -9.77 3.36 -16.41
C GLY A 15 -9.36 1.93 -16.07
N ALA A 16 -9.73 1.44 -14.89
CA ALA A 16 -9.55 0.03 -14.54
C ALA A 16 -10.37 -0.88 -15.47
N ASP A 17 -9.79 -1.99 -15.86
CA ASP A 17 -10.41 -2.99 -16.72
C ASP A 17 -11.21 -4.01 -15.91
N GLY A 18 -10.83 -4.27 -14.66
CA GLY A 18 -11.53 -5.23 -13.83
C GLY A 18 -11.22 -5.13 -12.34
N TYR A 19 -12.21 -5.52 -11.54
CA TYR A 19 -12.10 -5.77 -10.12
C TYR A 19 -12.51 -7.20 -9.83
N PHE A 20 -11.67 -7.94 -9.13
CA PHE A 20 -11.91 -9.31 -8.72
C PHE A 20 -11.74 -9.41 -7.21
N GLY A 21 -12.83 -9.56 -6.45
CA GLY A 21 -12.77 -9.51 -5.00
C GLY A 21 -13.62 -10.55 -4.30
N TYR A 22 -13.30 -10.78 -3.05
CA TYR A 22 -14.10 -11.56 -2.11
C TYR A 22 -14.45 -10.66 -0.91
N PRO A 23 -15.73 -10.61 -0.49
CA PRO A 23 -16.16 -9.69 0.58
C PRO A 23 -15.59 -10.11 1.92
N ILE A 24 -14.96 -9.14 2.60
CA ILE A 24 -14.42 -9.30 3.95
C ILE A 24 -14.43 -7.95 4.68
N THR A 25 -14.90 -7.92 5.93
CA THR A 25 -14.88 -6.72 6.77
C THR A 25 -13.44 -6.34 7.15
N PRO A 26 -13.04 -5.03 7.07
CA PRO A 26 -13.87 -3.85 6.91
C PRO A 26 -13.84 -3.22 5.49
N GLN A 27 -13.63 -3.96 4.42
CA GLN A 27 -13.51 -3.45 3.05
C GLN A 27 -14.69 -3.76 2.11
N SER A 28 -15.77 -4.39 2.59
CA SER A 28 -16.88 -4.87 1.76
C SER A 28 -17.52 -3.78 0.89
N GLU A 29 -17.50 -2.52 1.35
CA GLU A 29 -18.06 -1.39 0.61
C GLU A 29 -17.37 -1.15 -0.75
N VAL A 30 -16.14 -1.64 -0.97
CA VAL A 30 -15.49 -1.53 -2.28
C VAL A 30 -16.29 -2.28 -3.34
N ILE A 31 -16.57 -3.58 -3.10
CA ILE A 31 -17.34 -4.40 -4.05
C ILE A 31 -18.82 -3.99 -4.10
N GLU A 32 -19.41 -3.61 -2.98
CA GLU A 32 -20.79 -3.14 -2.88
C GLU A 32 -20.98 -1.88 -3.72
N THR A 33 -20.11 -0.87 -3.59
CA THR A 33 -20.16 0.37 -4.38
C THR A 33 -19.97 0.09 -5.86
N LEU A 34 -19.04 -0.81 -6.24
CA LEU A 34 -18.86 -1.21 -7.64
C LEU A 34 -20.11 -1.91 -8.19
N ALA A 35 -20.79 -2.74 -7.38
CA ALA A 35 -22.02 -3.39 -7.78
C ALA A 35 -23.18 -2.40 -7.96
N GLU A 36 -23.28 -1.37 -7.12
CA GLU A 36 -24.28 -0.29 -7.23
C GLU A 36 -24.05 0.60 -8.46
N LEU A 37 -22.77 0.97 -8.73
CA LEU A 37 -22.38 1.83 -9.84
C LEU A 37 -22.43 1.15 -11.20
N LYS A 38 -22.44 -0.18 -11.24
CA LYS A 38 -22.52 -1.02 -12.46
C LYS A 38 -21.56 -0.57 -13.58
N PRO A 39 -20.25 -0.48 -13.31
CA PRO A 39 -19.31 0.04 -14.31
C PRO A 39 -19.22 -0.80 -15.58
N TRP A 40 -19.70 -2.04 -15.59
CA TRP A 40 -19.83 -2.86 -16.80
C TRP A 40 -20.85 -2.31 -17.80
N GLU A 41 -21.85 -1.54 -17.35
CA GLU A 41 -22.85 -0.89 -18.20
C GLU A 41 -22.32 0.44 -18.78
N THR A 42 -21.36 1.09 -18.11
CA THR A 42 -20.90 2.47 -18.44
C THR A 42 -19.52 2.48 -19.07
N THR A 43 -18.53 1.86 -18.42
CA THR A 43 -17.13 1.85 -18.86
C THR A 43 -16.69 0.50 -19.43
N GLY A 44 -17.51 -0.55 -19.24
CA GLY A 44 -17.17 -1.93 -19.59
C GLY A 44 -16.15 -2.56 -18.61
N MET A 45 -15.90 -1.96 -17.45
CA MET A 45 -15.08 -2.54 -16.39
C MET A 45 -15.76 -3.82 -15.86
N VAL A 46 -15.04 -4.93 -15.82
CA VAL A 46 -15.55 -6.19 -15.26
C VAL A 46 -15.52 -6.13 -13.74
N VAL A 47 -16.61 -6.47 -13.09
CA VAL A 47 -16.68 -6.65 -11.63
C VAL A 47 -17.14 -8.06 -11.34
N LEU A 48 -16.33 -8.81 -10.60
CA LEU A 48 -16.64 -10.21 -10.32
C LEU A 48 -16.30 -10.54 -8.87
N GLN A 49 -17.28 -11.10 -8.17
CA GLN A 49 -17.05 -11.71 -6.87
C GLN A 49 -16.44 -13.10 -7.08
N ALA A 50 -15.20 -13.26 -6.63
CA ALA A 50 -14.52 -14.55 -6.65
C ALA A 50 -15.05 -15.46 -5.53
N GLU A 51 -14.74 -16.74 -5.59
CA GLU A 51 -15.13 -17.70 -4.55
C GLU A 51 -14.23 -17.66 -3.31
N SER A 52 -13.04 -17.03 -3.42
CA SER A 52 -12.05 -16.88 -2.36
C SER A 52 -11.02 -15.81 -2.70
N GLU A 53 -10.21 -15.39 -1.73
CA GLU A 53 -9.10 -14.49 -1.95
C GLU A 53 -8.01 -15.11 -2.84
N VAL A 54 -7.80 -16.42 -2.74
CA VAL A 54 -6.88 -17.15 -3.62
C VAL A 54 -7.34 -17.07 -5.07
N ALA A 55 -8.64 -17.24 -5.34
CA ALA A 55 -9.20 -17.05 -6.67
C ALA A 55 -9.07 -15.60 -7.13
N SER A 56 -9.37 -14.62 -6.26
CA SER A 56 -9.26 -13.19 -6.56
C SER A 56 -7.87 -12.80 -7.06
N ILE A 57 -6.81 -13.17 -6.33
CA ILE A 57 -5.44 -12.79 -6.71
C ILE A 57 -4.99 -13.49 -8.00
N ASN A 58 -5.44 -14.73 -8.27
CA ASN A 58 -5.14 -15.41 -9.51
C ASN A 58 -5.89 -14.80 -10.72
N MET A 59 -7.09 -14.28 -10.54
CA MET A 59 -7.80 -13.50 -11.55
C MET A 59 -7.07 -12.17 -11.84
N VAL A 60 -6.58 -11.48 -10.79
CA VAL A 60 -5.72 -10.29 -10.94
C VAL A 60 -4.44 -10.63 -11.70
N TYR A 61 -3.77 -11.75 -11.35
CA TYR A 61 -2.58 -12.22 -12.07
C TYR A 61 -2.85 -12.40 -13.56
N GLY A 62 -3.93 -13.15 -13.90
CA GLY A 62 -4.29 -13.40 -15.29
C GLY A 62 -4.66 -12.13 -16.07
N GLY A 63 -5.48 -11.26 -15.48
CA GLY A 63 -5.88 -9.99 -16.10
C GLY A 63 -4.70 -9.04 -16.29
N ALA A 64 -3.83 -8.90 -15.28
CA ALA A 64 -2.64 -8.07 -15.35
C ALA A 64 -1.59 -8.63 -16.34
N ALA A 65 -1.44 -9.96 -16.46
CA ALA A 65 -0.61 -10.60 -17.47
C ALA A 65 -1.08 -10.31 -18.90
N ALA A 66 -2.36 -10.04 -19.08
CA ALA A 66 -2.93 -9.54 -20.34
C ALA A 66 -2.75 -8.02 -20.56
N GLY A 67 -2.00 -7.34 -19.73
CA GLY A 67 -1.77 -5.88 -19.81
C GLY A 67 -2.96 -5.03 -19.38
N LYS A 68 -3.95 -5.63 -18.70
CA LYS A 68 -5.14 -4.95 -18.21
C LYS A 68 -4.90 -4.33 -16.83
N ARG A 69 -5.48 -3.15 -16.58
CA ARG A 69 -5.52 -2.53 -15.25
C ARG A 69 -6.56 -3.25 -14.39
N VAL A 70 -6.12 -4.17 -13.58
CA VAL A 70 -6.99 -4.97 -12.71
C VAL A 70 -6.57 -4.85 -11.25
N LEU A 71 -7.55 -4.89 -10.35
CA LEU A 71 -7.32 -4.77 -8.93
C LEU A 71 -8.20 -5.73 -8.11
N THR A 72 -7.78 -5.92 -6.87
CA THR A 72 -8.57 -6.56 -5.81
C THR A 72 -8.45 -5.77 -4.52
N SER A 73 -9.37 -6.00 -3.60
CA SER A 73 -9.26 -5.53 -2.22
C SER A 73 -9.59 -6.66 -1.25
N SER A 74 -8.95 -6.62 -0.09
CA SER A 74 -9.19 -7.56 0.99
C SER A 74 -8.82 -6.93 2.35
N SER A 75 -8.82 -7.72 3.39
CA SER A 75 -8.38 -7.37 4.73
C SER A 75 -7.42 -8.44 5.24
N SER A 76 -6.57 -8.10 6.15
CA SER A 76 -5.48 -8.86 6.79
C SER A 76 -5.47 -10.39 6.57
N PRO A 77 -6.45 -11.19 7.05
CA PRO A 77 -6.42 -12.65 6.83
C PRO A 77 -6.63 -13.04 5.36
N GLY A 78 -7.41 -12.26 4.59
CA GLY A 78 -7.60 -12.51 3.16
C GLY A 78 -6.34 -12.18 2.37
N VAL A 79 -5.62 -11.09 2.73
CA VAL A 79 -4.32 -10.77 2.13
C VAL A 79 -3.28 -11.85 2.45
N ALA A 80 -3.34 -12.46 3.64
CA ALA A 80 -2.48 -13.60 3.98
C ALA A 80 -2.68 -14.78 3.00
N LEU A 81 -3.93 -15.06 2.58
CA LEU A 81 -4.23 -16.07 1.56
C LEU A 81 -3.73 -15.69 0.15
N MET A 82 -3.60 -14.39 -0.14
CA MET A 82 -3.13 -13.91 -1.45
C MET A 82 -1.61 -13.96 -1.63
N GLN A 83 -0.82 -14.19 -0.58
CA GLN A 83 0.63 -13.99 -0.60
C GLN A 83 1.36 -14.83 -1.65
N GLU A 84 0.92 -16.06 -1.90
CA GLU A 84 1.49 -16.90 -2.96
C GLU A 84 1.28 -16.26 -4.35
N GLY A 85 0.06 -15.83 -4.65
CA GLY A 85 -0.26 -15.17 -5.92
C GLY A 85 0.50 -13.85 -6.10
N ILE A 86 0.69 -13.07 -5.02
CA ILE A 86 1.49 -11.85 -5.04
C ILE A 86 2.95 -12.15 -5.34
N ALA A 87 3.53 -13.20 -4.72
CA ALA A 87 4.89 -13.65 -5.01
C ALA A 87 5.05 -14.09 -6.47
N TYR A 88 4.05 -14.80 -7.02
CA TYR A 88 4.04 -15.17 -8.44
C TYR A 88 3.99 -13.96 -9.37
N MET A 89 3.17 -12.95 -9.03
CA MET A 89 3.11 -11.70 -9.80
C MET A 89 4.45 -10.96 -9.78
N ALA A 90 5.09 -10.85 -8.62
CA ALA A 90 6.41 -10.22 -8.49
C ALA A 90 7.48 -10.96 -9.30
N GLY A 91 7.53 -12.30 -9.18
CA GLY A 91 8.49 -13.14 -9.91
C GLY A 91 8.25 -13.16 -11.42
N ALA A 92 7.00 -13.04 -11.87
CA ALA A 92 6.63 -12.97 -13.29
C ALA A 92 6.63 -11.53 -13.85
N GLU A 93 6.92 -10.52 -13.03
CA GLU A 93 6.89 -9.10 -13.37
C GLU A 93 5.53 -8.66 -13.96
N VAL A 94 4.46 -8.98 -13.24
CA VAL A 94 3.09 -8.67 -13.63
C VAL A 94 2.55 -7.52 -12.78
N PRO A 95 2.09 -6.41 -13.40
CA PRO A 95 1.59 -5.23 -12.69
C PRO A 95 0.15 -5.43 -12.24
N GLY A 96 -0.09 -5.66 -10.95
CA GLY A 96 -1.43 -5.68 -10.38
C GLY A 96 -1.52 -4.79 -9.16
N VAL A 97 -2.73 -4.32 -8.86
CA VAL A 97 -2.99 -3.47 -7.70
C VAL A 97 -3.88 -4.23 -6.72
N PHE A 98 -3.54 -4.15 -5.45
CA PHE A 98 -4.38 -4.69 -4.39
C PHE A 98 -4.42 -3.75 -3.19
N VAL A 99 -5.56 -3.75 -2.52
CA VAL A 99 -5.85 -2.91 -1.37
C VAL A 99 -5.97 -3.80 -0.15
N ASN A 100 -5.20 -3.51 0.89
CA ASN A 100 -5.37 -4.09 2.21
C ASN A 100 -5.98 -3.05 3.16
N VAL A 101 -7.23 -3.27 3.56
CA VAL A 101 -7.85 -2.50 4.65
C VAL A 101 -7.64 -3.28 5.94
N GLN A 102 -6.56 -2.97 6.64
CA GLN A 102 -6.08 -3.73 7.79
C GLN A 102 -7.08 -3.79 8.94
N ARG A 103 -7.11 -4.94 9.60
CA ARG A 103 -7.84 -5.18 10.85
C ARG A 103 -6.98 -5.91 11.86
N GLY A 104 -7.36 -5.88 13.14
CA GLY A 104 -6.58 -6.49 14.22
C GLY A 104 -6.52 -8.01 14.15
N GLY A 105 -5.29 -8.53 14.14
CA GLY A 105 -4.93 -9.94 14.24
C GLY A 105 -4.32 -10.28 15.60
N PRO A 106 -3.64 -11.44 15.72
CA PRO A 106 -3.39 -12.45 14.68
C PRO A 106 -4.60 -13.37 14.39
N GLY A 107 -4.50 -14.10 13.29
CA GLY A 107 -5.52 -15.05 12.84
C GLY A 107 -6.79 -14.35 12.37
N LEU A 108 -7.96 -14.87 12.74
CA LEU A 108 -9.24 -14.24 12.40
C LEU A 108 -9.41 -12.86 13.07
N GLY A 109 -8.85 -12.71 14.25
CA GLY A 109 -8.74 -11.46 15.01
C GLY A 109 -10.06 -10.75 15.28
N THR A 110 -10.05 -9.44 15.07
CA THR A 110 -11.20 -8.54 15.19
C THR A 110 -11.42 -7.77 13.89
N ILE A 111 -12.62 -7.20 13.72
CA ILE A 111 -12.93 -6.32 12.59
C ILE A 111 -12.47 -4.87 12.83
N GLN A 112 -11.92 -4.56 14.00
CA GLN A 112 -11.44 -3.24 14.36
C GLN A 112 -10.10 -2.91 13.65
N PRO A 113 -9.78 -1.62 13.45
CA PRO A 113 -8.61 -1.19 12.70
C PRO A 113 -7.29 -1.59 13.35
N SER A 114 -6.28 -1.82 12.52
CA SER A 114 -4.91 -2.11 12.96
C SER A 114 -3.90 -1.71 11.89
N GLN A 115 -2.62 -1.67 12.25
CA GLN A 115 -1.50 -1.49 11.32
C GLN A 115 -0.49 -2.65 11.46
N SER A 116 -0.98 -3.83 11.86
CA SER A 116 -0.12 -4.98 12.16
C SER A 116 0.34 -5.79 10.94
N ASP A 117 -0.09 -5.41 9.73
CA ASP A 117 0.35 -6.03 8.48
C ASP A 117 1.54 -5.29 7.83
N TYR A 118 2.20 -4.39 8.55
CA TYR A 118 3.33 -3.64 8.03
C TYR A 118 4.45 -4.57 7.53
N PHE A 119 4.89 -5.53 8.35
CA PHE A 119 5.92 -6.49 7.94
C PHE A 119 5.47 -7.38 6.79
N GLN A 120 4.24 -7.89 6.84
CA GLN A 120 3.69 -8.69 5.75
C GLN A 120 3.72 -7.93 4.42
N SER A 121 3.44 -6.63 4.45
CA SER A 121 3.37 -5.77 3.25
C SER A 121 4.74 -5.34 2.75
N THR A 122 5.67 -5.04 3.65
CA THR A 122 6.96 -4.41 3.31
C THR A 122 8.12 -5.40 3.18
N ARG A 123 8.00 -6.60 3.79
CA ARG A 123 9.08 -7.59 3.82
C ARG A 123 8.81 -8.83 2.96
N GLY A 124 7.75 -8.78 2.11
CA GLY A 124 7.35 -9.91 1.27
C GLY A 124 6.72 -11.04 2.09
N GLY A 125 5.38 -11.12 2.10
CA GLY A 125 4.64 -12.13 2.87
C GLY A 125 4.60 -13.52 2.22
N GLY A 126 5.01 -13.65 0.94
CA GLY A 126 5.16 -14.92 0.22
C GLY A 126 6.59 -15.46 0.29
N ASN A 127 7.03 -16.13 -0.76
CA ASN A 127 8.37 -16.72 -0.84
C ASN A 127 9.28 -15.98 -1.83
N GLY A 128 10.58 -15.97 -1.56
CA GLY A 128 11.62 -15.39 -2.42
C GLY A 128 11.97 -13.94 -2.09
N ASP A 129 12.96 -13.42 -2.79
CA ASP A 129 13.54 -12.09 -2.57
C ASP A 129 12.82 -11.03 -3.40
N TYR A 130 11.56 -10.74 -3.06
CA TYR A 130 10.76 -9.76 -3.77
C TYR A 130 10.22 -8.66 -2.86
N TYR A 131 9.83 -7.56 -3.49
CA TYR A 131 9.16 -6.45 -2.84
C TYR A 131 7.93 -6.00 -3.61
N VAL A 132 6.97 -5.45 -2.87
CA VAL A 132 5.77 -4.79 -3.38
C VAL A 132 5.89 -3.30 -3.14
N ILE A 133 5.45 -2.47 -4.07
CA ILE A 133 5.34 -1.02 -3.82
C ILE A 133 4.16 -0.81 -2.87
N VAL A 134 4.39 -0.18 -1.71
CA VAL A 134 3.37 -0.03 -0.66
C VAL A 134 3.11 1.45 -0.39
N LEU A 135 1.88 1.89 -0.62
CA LEU A 135 1.39 3.24 -0.38
C LEU A 135 0.45 3.26 0.84
N ALA A 136 0.68 4.14 1.80
CA ALA A 136 -0.12 4.26 3.01
C ALA A 136 -0.90 5.58 3.06
N PRO A 137 -2.21 5.59 2.70
CA PRO A 137 -3.05 6.77 2.78
C PRO A 137 -3.36 7.16 4.23
N ASN A 138 -3.46 8.47 4.52
CA ASN A 138 -3.93 8.99 5.80
C ASN A 138 -5.28 9.74 5.70
N SER A 139 -5.89 9.77 4.52
CA SER A 139 -7.15 10.45 4.25
C SER A 139 -7.97 9.72 3.20
N VAL A 140 -9.27 10.06 3.14
CA VAL A 140 -10.16 9.52 2.10
C VAL A 140 -9.77 10.05 0.72
N GLN A 141 -9.23 11.26 0.64
CA GLN A 141 -8.70 11.80 -0.61
C GLN A 141 -7.54 10.94 -1.12
N GLU A 142 -6.58 10.59 -0.28
CA GLU A 142 -5.46 9.74 -0.67
C GLU A 142 -5.90 8.30 -1.01
N MET A 143 -6.98 7.79 -0.39
CA MET A 143 -7.58 6.51 -0.82
C MET A 143 -7.97 6.54 -2.30
N ALA A 144 -8.52 7.66 -2.77
CA ALA A 144 -8.86 7.84 -4.19
C ALA A 144 -7.63 8.06 -5.07
N ASP A 145 -6.73 8.96 -4.66
CA ASP A 145 -5.58 9.37 -5.47
C ASP A 145 -4.57 8.24 -5.66
N PHE A 146 -4.40 7.40 -4.64
CA PHE A 146 -3.44 6.31 -4.70
C PHE A 146 -3.87 5.13 -5.58
N VAL A 147 -5.13 5.04 -5.98
CA VAL A 147 -5.56 4.01 -6.95
C VAL A 147 -4.88 4.21 -8.30
N ASP A 148 -4.92 5.42 -8.83
CA ASP A 148 -4.26 5.72 -10.11
C ASP A 148 -2.74 5.67 -9.98
N LEU A 149 -2.18 6.25 -8.91
CA LEU A 149 -0.75 6.20 -8.61
C LEU A 149 -0.23 4.74 -8.50
N ALA A 150 -0.97 3.87 -7.81
CA ALA A 150 -0.60 2.46 -7.69
C ALA A 150 -0.57 1.75 -9.06
N PHE A 151 -1.54 2.02 -9.93
CA PHE A 151 -1.51 1.51 -11.31
C PHE A 151 -0.34 2.08 -12.11
N GLU A 152 -0.07 3.38 -12.01
CA GLU A 152 1.05 4.00 -12.72
C GLU A 152 2.38 3.37 -12.31
N LEU A 153 2.63 3.23 -11.01
CA LEU A 153 3.84 2.62 -10.47
C LEU A 153 3.93 1.13 -10.82
N ALA A 154 2.82 0.39 -10.69
CA ALA A 154 2.80 -1.03 -11.03
C ALA A 154 3.18 -1.27 -12.50
N PHE A 155 2.60 -0.52 -13.42
CA PHE A 155 2.89 -0.66 -14.85
C PHE A 155 4.26 -0.11 -15.25
N LYS A 156 4.71 0.98 -14.64
CA LYS A 156 6.04 1.56 -14.88
C LYS A 156 7.16 0.56 -14.57
N TYR A 157 7.04 -0.17 -13.47
CA TYR A 157 8.07 -1.10 -13.00
C TYR A 157 7.72 -2.57 -13.24
N ARG A 158 6.56 -2.88 -13.82
CA ARG A 158 6.06 -4.25 -13.93
C ARG A 158 6.18 -4.97 -12.59
N ASN A 159 5.56 -4.39 -11.58
CA ASN A 159 5.64 -4.85 -10.19
C ASN A 159 4.28 -4.73 -9.52
N PRO A 160 3.87 -5.66 -8.65
CA PRO A 160 2.67 -5.47 -7.87
C PRO A 160 2.79 -4.23 -6.97
N ALA A 161 1.66 -3.53 -6.79
CA ALA A 161 1.55 -2.37 -5.90
C ALA A 161 0.37 -2.55 -4.94
N MET A 162 0.56 -2.13 -3.70
CA MET A 162 -0.43 -2.21 -2.61
C MET A 162 -0.79 -0.83 -2.11
N ILE A 163 -2.08 -0.62 -1.85
CA ILE A 163 -2.59 0.45 -0.99
C ILE A 163 -2.83 -0.17 0.39
N LEU A 164 -2.03 0.20 1.37
CA LEU A 164 -2.10 -0.31 2.73
C LEU A 164 -2.85 0.70 3.61
N SER A 165 -4.14 0.51 3.74
CA SER A 165 -5.04 1.30 4.57
C SER A 165 -5.43 0.51 5.83
N ASP A 166 -6.34 1.04 6.61
CA ASP A 166 -6.92 0.38 7.78
C ASP A 166 -8.41 0.72 7.92
N GLY A 167 -9.08 0.08 8.88
CA GLY A 167 -10.51 0.26 9.11
C GLY A 167 -10.91 1.69 9.49
N VAL A 168 -10.01 2.52 10.04
CA VAL A 168 -10.30 3.94 10.33
C VAL A 168 -10.49 4.69 9.02
N ILE A 169 -9.45 4.69 8.16
CA ILE A 169 -9.49 5.43 6.90
C ILE A 169 -10.55 4.85 5.95
N GLY A 170 -10.69 3.52 5.93
CA GLY A 170 -11.69 2.85 5.09
C GLY A 170 -13.13 3.24 5.40
N GLN A 171 -13.47 3.44 6.68
CA GLN A 171 -14.83 3.73 7.14
C GLN A 171 -15.13 5.20 7.40
N MET A 172 -14.11 6.06 7.56
CA MET A 172 -14.33 7.48 7.80
C MET A 172 -14.90 8.16 6.56
N MET A 173 -15.66 9.23 6.78
CA MET A 173 -16.30 10.00 5.72
C MET A 173 -15.64 11.37 5.56
N GLU A 174 -15.22 11.69 4.35
CA GLU A 174 -14.70 13.00 3.99
C GLU A 174 -15.28 13.49 2.66
N LYS A 175 -15.08 14.80 2.39
CA LYS A 175 -15.28 15.35 1.06
C LYS A 175 -14.11 14.94 0.17
N VAL A 176 -14.43 14.36 -0.98
CA VAL A 176 -13.43 13.86 -1.94
C VAL A 176 -13.59 14.54 -3.28
N VAL A 177 -12.49 14.96 -3.86
CA VAL A 177 -12.40 15.38 -5.25
C VAL A 177 -11.91 14.15 -6.05
N LEU A 178 -12.82 13.55 -6.80
CA LEU A 178 -12.48 12.38 -7.60
C LEU A 178 -11.57 12.74 -8.78
N PRO A 179 -10.62 11.87 -9.16
CA PRO A 179 -9.72 12.10 -10.28
C PRO A 179 -10.50 12.27 -11.59
N PRO A 180 -9.95 12.97 -12.60
CA PRO A 180 -10.56 13.07 -13.91
C PRO A 180 -10.70 11.66 -14.52
N TYR A 181 -11.76 11.48 -15.34
CA TYR A 181 -12.00 10.22 -16.02
C TYR A 181 -10.92 9.93 -17.06
N LYS A 182 -10.34 8.73 -16.97
CA LYS A 182 -9.43 8.15 -17.96
C LYS A 182 -10.14 6.97 -18.65
N PRO A 183 -10.23 6.92 -19.99
CA PRO A 183 -10.81 5.77 -20.65
C PRO A 183 -9.93 4.52 -20.47
N ARG A 184 -10.53 3.36 -20.55
CA ARG A 184 -9.81 2.08 -20.62
C ARG A 184 -9.00 2.02 -21.91
N LYS A 185 -7.83 1.38 -21.83
CA LYS A 185 -7.00 1.15 -23.03
C LYS A 185 -7.62 0.11 -23.95
N THR A 186 -7.60 0.38 -25.23
CA THR A 186 -7.95 -0.59 -26.27
C THR A 186 -6.89 -1.69 -26.35
N GLU A 187 -7.23 -2.83 -27.00
CA GLU A 187 -6.24 -3.89 -27.20
C GLU A 187 -5.05 -3.44 -28.05
N GLU A 188 -5.27 -2.56 -29.02
CA GLU A 188 -4.21 -2.01 -29.86
C GLU A 188 -3.25 -1.14 -29.03
N GLU A 189 -3.77 -0.26 -28.19
CA GLU A 189 -2.94 0.55 -27.27
C GLU A 189 -2.15 -0.35 -26.30
N ILE A 190 -2.76 -1.43 -25.78
CA ILE A 190 -2.07 -2.38 -24.92
C ILE A 190 -0.95 -3.08 -25.67
N ARG A 191 -1.15 -3.50 -26.94
CA ARG A 191 -0.11 -4.13 -27.74
C ARG A 191 1.10 -3.21 -27.97
N GLN A 192 0.83 -1.93 -28.17
CA GLN A 192 1.88 -0.92 -28.41
C GLN A 192 2.62 -0.57 -27.10
N LEU A 193 1.90 -0.33 -26.01
CA LEU A 193 2.45 0.09 -24.73
C LEU A 193 3.08 -1.06 -23.94
N TYR A 194 2.51 -2.25 -24.05
CA TYR A 194 2.87 -3.42 -23.23
C TYR A 194 3.18 -4.65 -24.09
N PRO A 195 4.29 -4.63 -24.85
CA PRO A 195 4.64 -5.71 -25.78
C PRO A 195 4.83 -7.09 -25.11
N TRP A 196 4.99 -7.09 -23.78
CA TRP A 196 5.07 -8.29 -22.94
C TRP A 196 3.70 -8.95 -22.66
N ALA A 197 2.57 -8.23 -22.88
CA ALA A 197 1.24 -8.69 -22.48
C ALA A 197 0.77 -9.91 -23.31
N THR A 198 0.00 -10.80 -22.66
CA THR A 198 -0.52 -12.04 -23.27
C THR A 198 -1.87 -11.84 -23.95
N ILE A 199 -2.00 -10.81 -24.79
CA ILE A 199 -3.23 -10.45 -25.53
C ILE A 199 -3.29 -11.02 -26.95
N GLY A 200 -2.84 -12.24 -27.12
CA GLY A 200 -2.81 -12.90 -28.40
C GLY A 200 -1.50 -12.69 -29.16
N ARG A 201 -1.29 -13.55 -30.13
CA ARG A 201 -0.08 -13.61 -30.96
C ARG A 201 -0.37 -13.01 -32.33
N THR A 202 0.51 -12.15 -32.84
CA THR A 202 0.57 -11.76 -34.24
C THR A 202 1.47 -12.72 -35.02
N LYS A 203 1.36 -12.75 -36.38
CA LYS A 203 2.14 -13.68 -37.21
C LYS A 203 3.64 -13.44 -37.20
N ASP A 204 4.05 -12.23 -36.84
CA ASP A 204 5.40 -11.70 -36.92
C ASP A 204 6.21 -11.90 -35.63
N ARG A 205 5.62 -12.42 -34.55
CA ARG A 205 6.32 -12.67 -33.29
C ARG A 205 5.98 -13.99 -32.62
N GLN A 206 6.84 -14.46 -31.73
CA GLN A 206 6.56 -15.58 -30.85
C GLN A 206 5.51 -15.20 -29.77
N PRO A 207 4.77 -16.18 -29.21
CA PRO A 207 3.86 -15.92 -28.10
C PRO A 207 4.63 -15.44 -26.87
N ASN A 208 4.04 -14.49 -26.14
CA ASN A 208 4.56 -14.13 -24.83
C ASN A 208 4.24 -15.23 -23.81
N VAL A 209 5.20 -15.52 -22.96
CA VAL A 209 5.03 -16.47 -21.85
C VAL A 209 5.26 -15.69 -20.55
N ILE A 210 4.25 -15.65 -19.71
CA ILE A 210 4.30 -15.07 -18.38
C ILE A 210 4.35 -16.19 -17.35
N THR A 211 5.49 -16.34 -16.68
CA THR A 211 5.68 -17.39 -15.68
C THR A 211 6.74 -16.95 -14.66
N SER A 212 6.61 -17.38 -13.42
CA SER A 212 7.63 -17.29 -12.38
C SER A 212 8.48 -18.57 -12.25
N LEU A 213 8.10 -19.66 -12.98
CA LEU A 213 8.83 -20.91 -12.93
C LEU A 213 10.12 -20.82 -13.76
N GLU A 214 11.24 -21.16 -13.14
CA GLU A 214 12.53 -21.35 -13.78
C GLU A 214 13.23 -22.57 -13.15
N LEU A 215 13.53 -23.59 -13.98
CA LEU A 215 14.06 -24.85 -13.50
C LEU A 215 15.61 -24.87 -13.40
N LYS A 216 16.28 -23.93 -14.07
CA LYS A 216 17.74 -23.83 -14.07
C LYS A 216 18.18 -22.80 -13.03
N PRO A 217 18.94 -23.21 -11.97
CA PRO A 217 19.34 -22.29 -10.90
C PRO A 217 20.08 -21.06 -11.40
N GLU A 218 20.95 -21.22 -12.41
CA GLU A 218 21.73 -20.11 -12.95
C GLU A 218 20.86 -19.07 -13.67
N VAL A 219 19.78 -19.51 -14.33
CA VAL A 219 18.82 -18.61 -14.98
C VAL A 219 17.94 -17.93 -13.92
N MET A 220 17.55 -18.68 -12.88
CA MET A 220 16.80 -18.10 -11.75
C MET A 220 17.61 -17.05 -10.99
N GLU A 221 18.93 -17.28 -10.80
CA GLU A 221 19.84 -16.30 -10.21
C GLU A 221 19.87 -15.01 -11.05
N GLN A 222 20.06 -15.10 -12.36
CA GLN A 222 20.05 -13.93 -13.25
C GLN A 222 18.74 -13.17 -13.20
N ARG A 223 17.60 -13.88 -13.11
CA ARG A 223 16.29 -13.26 -12.92
C ARG A 223 16.20 -12.51 -11.59
N ASN A 224 16.67 -13.10 -10.50
CA ASN A 224 16.69 -12.42 -9.20
C ASN A 224 17.61 -11.17 -9.22
N LEU A 225 18.78 -11.25 -9.85
CA LEU A 225 19.66 -10.08 -10.01
C LEU A 225 18.98 -8.96 -10.79
N HIS A 226 18.23 -9.28 -11.86
CA HIS A 226 17.41 -8.32 -12.59
C HIS A 226 16.34 -7.70 -11.68
N LEU A 227 15.61 -8.50 -10.89
CA LEU A 227 14.61 -8.00 -9.94
C LEU A 227 15.24 -7.06 -8.89
N GLN A 228 16.42 -7.43 -8.34
CA GLN A 228 17.10 -6.55 -7.37
C GLN A 228 17.53 -5.22 -7.99
N ALA A 229 18.01 -5.22 -9.24
CA ALA A 229 18.34 -3.99 -9.95
C ALA A 229 17.08 -3.10 -10.17
N LYS A 230 15.95 -3.72 -10.52
CA LYS A 230 14.65 -3.02 -10.60
C LYS A 230 14.24 -2.43 -9.25
N TYR A 231 14.36 -3.19 -8.16
CA TYR A 231 14.03 -2.72 -6.82
C TYR A 231 14.93 -1.55 -6.39
N GLN A 232 16.19 -1.56 -6.78
CA GLN A 232 17.06 -0.41 -6.53
C GLN A 232 16.58 0.85 -7.27
N GLN A 233 16.17 0.72 -8.53
CA GLN A 233 15.57 1.85 -9.27
C GLN A 233 14.30 2.39 -8.60
N ILE A 234 13.46 1.51 -8.04
CA ILE A 234 12.27 1.93 -7.29
C ILE A 234 12.67 2.68 -6.02
N ARG A 235 13.66 2.19 -5.27
CA ARG A 235 14.19 2.89 -4.08
C ARG A 235 14.73 4.27 -4.40
N ASP A 236 15.42 4.42 -5.52
CA ASP A 236 16.04 5.68 -5.90
C ASP A 236 15.03 6.73 -6.38
N ASN A 237 13.87 6.31 -6.91
CA ASN A 237 12.96 7.21 -7.62
C ASN A 237 11.57 7.36 -7.01
N GLU A 238 11.12 6.44 -6.14
CA GLU A 238 9.70 6.37 -5.74
C GLU A 238 9.45 6.57 -4.24
N VAL A 239 10.45 7.00 -3.51
CA VAL A 239 10.27 7.40 -2.10
C VAL A 239 9.35 8.62 -2.03
N ARG A 240 8.29 8.50 -1.21
CA ARG A 240 7.33 9.58 -0.91
C ARG A 240 7.10 9.72 0.58
N TYR A 241 7.07 10.94 1.04
CA TYR A 241 6.87 11.28 2.46
C TYR A 241 6.32 12.70 2.60
N GLU A 242 5.84 13.01 3.78
CA GLU A 242 5.57 14.37 4.24
C GLU A 242 6.33 14.65 5.54
N ALA A 243 6.87 15.86 5.65
CA ALA A 243 7.55 16.35 6.84
C ALA A 243 6.94 17.69 7.24
N THR A 244 6.21 17.71 8.35
CA THR A 244 5.49 18.90 8.82
C THR A 244 6.09 19.37 10.13
N GLY A 245 6.57 20.62 10.16
CA GLY A 245 7.15 21.24 11.38
C GLY A 245 8.42 20.56 11.89
N CYS A 246 9.11 19.77 11.05
CA CYS A 246 10.28 19.00 11.47
C CYS A 246 11.53 19.87 11.67
N GLU A 247 11.68 21.00 10.96
CA GLU A 247 12.91 21.82 11.00
C GLU A 247 13.17 22.39 12.40
N ASP A 248 12.16 23.03 13.00
CA ASP A 248 12.25 23.73 14.29
C ASP A 248 11.85 22.86 15.50
N ALA A 249 11.58 21.58 15.27
CA ALA A 249 11.12 20.66 16.31
C ALA A 249 12.28 20.18 17.20
N ASP A 250 12.00 20.03 18.49
CA ASP A 250 12.88 19.35 19.46
C ASP A 250 12.70 17.83 19.38
N TYR A 251 11.48 17.38 19.12
CA TYR A 251 11.08 15.97 19.02
C TYR A 251 10.43 15.67 17.68
N LEU A 252 10.57 14.45 17.22
CA LEU A 252 9.95 13.99 15.99
C LEU A 252 8.96 12.85 16.29
N ILE A 253 7.74 12.93 15.75
CA ILE A 253 6.86 11.78 15.64
C ILE A 253 7.00 11.22 14.22
N VAL A 254 7.22 9.89 14.12
CA VAL A 254 7.18 9.15 12.85
C VAL A 254 5.96 8.25 12.88
N SER A 255 5.07 8.40 11.90
CA SER A 255 3.81 7.64 11.88
C SER A 255 3.25 7.58 10.46
N PHE A 256 2.41 6.56 10.15
CA PHE A 256 1.76 6.40 8.85
C PHE A 256 0.26 6.16 8.99
N GLY A 257 -0.48 6.31 7.90
CA GLY A 257 -1.90 5.99 7.82
C GLY A 257 -2.73 6.71 8.89
N SER A 258 -3.68 6.00 9.49
CA SER A 258 -4.56 6.56 10.53
C SER A 258 -3.80 7.00 11.79
N ALA A 259 -2.72 6.31 12.16
CA ALA A 259 -1.89 6.74 13.29
C ALA A 259 -1.22 8.10 13.04
N ALA A 260 -0.80 8.39 11.80
CA ALA A 260 -0.26 9.71 11.43
C ALA A 260 -1.34 10.80 11.58
N ARG A 261 -2.55 10.53 11.11
CA ARG A 261 -3.68 11.46 11.25
C ARG A 261 -4.02 11.78 12.71
N ILE A 262 -3.97 10.78 13.60
CA ILE A 262 -4.17 10.98 15.04
C ILE A 262 -3.00 11.77 15.64
N SER A 263 -1.78 11.50 15.17
CA SER A 263 -0.58 12.20 15.61
C SER A 263 -0.59 13.69 15.26
N GLU A 264 -1.22 14.11 14.18
CA GLU A 264 -1.42 15.53 13.87
C GLU A 264 -2.13 16.25 15.02
N LYS A 265 -3.19 15.63 15.55
CA LYS A 265 -3.92 16.19 16.69
C LYS A 265 -3.11 16.14 17.99
N ALA A 266 -2.35 15.08 18.21
CA ALA A 266 -1.44 14.99 19.35
C ALA A 266 -0.38 16.10 19.32
N ILE A 267 0.17 16.44 18.16
CA ILE A 267 1.13 17.53 17.98
C ILE A 267 0.50 18.90 18.31
N GLU A 268 -0.74 19.14 17.88
CA GLU A 268 -1.46 20.38 18.27
C GLU A 268 -1.59 20.50 19.80
N LEU A 269 -1.85 19.39 20.50
CA LEU A 269 -1.94 19.36 21.96
C LEU A 269 -0.56 19.57 22.59
N ALA A 270 0.49 18.89 22.10
CA ALA A 270 1.85 19.04 22.56
C ALA A 270 2.36 20.48 22.44
N HIS A 271 2.05 21.16 21.33
CA HIS A 271 2.39 22.58 21.11
C HIS A 271 1.74 23.50 22.15
N LYS A 272 0.48 23.24 22.55
CA LYS A 272 -0.20 24.00 23.62
C LYS A 272 0.48 23.85 24.98
N GLU A 273 1.19 22.74 25.19
CA GLU A 273 1.98 22.47 26.38
C GLU A 273 3.44 22.95 26.27
N GLY A 274 3.79 23.62 25.16
CA GLY A 274 5.13 24.21 24.96
C GLY A 274 6.16 23.21 24.39
N LEU A 275 5.76 22.01 23.98
CA LEU A 275 6.63 21.03 23.34
C LEU A 275 6.72 21.32 21.84
N LYS A 276 7.92 21.39 21.29
CA LYS A 276 8.15 21.55 19.85
C LYS A 276 8.26 20.18 19.19
N VAL A 277 7.22 19.75 18.52
CA VAL A 277 7.11 18.42 17.91
C VAL A 277 6.81 18.55 16.42
N GLY A 278 7.54 17.82 15.59
CA GLY A 278 7.28 17.68 14.15
C GLY A 278 6.72 16.30 13.82
N LEU A 279 6.05 16.19 12.66
CA LEU A 279 5.55 14.94 12.10
C LEU A 279 6.34 14.57 10.84
N PHE A 280 6.89 13.37 10.81
CA PHE A 280 7.36 12.74 9.60
C PHE A 280 6.44 11.57 9.23
N ARG A 281 5.79 11.66 8.08
CA ARG A 281 4.85 10.67 7.58
C ARG A 281 5.42 9.97 6.32
N PRO A 282 5.87 8.71 6.42
CA PRO A 282 6.08 7.90 5.23
C PRO A 282 4.77 7.74 4.46
N ILE A 283 4.74 8.07 3.18
CA ILE A 283 3.66 7.77 2.24
C ILE A 283 3.94 6.43 1.58
N THR A 284 5.19 6.22 1.12
CA THR A 284 5.66 4.89 0.74
C THR A 284 6.23 4.18 1.97
N LEU A 285 5.70 2.99 2.27
CA LEU A 285 6.27 2.10 3.28
C LEU A 285 7.29 1.15 2.66
N TRP A 286 7.15 0.89 1.38
CA TRP A 286 8.20 0.38 0.53
C TRP A 286 8.09 1.03 -0.86
N PRO A 287 9.15 1.71 -1.34
CA PRO A 287 10.45 1.93 -0.69
C PRO A 287 10.34 2.85 0.54
N PHE A 288 11.06 2.51 1.60
CA PHE A 288 11.03 3.26 2.85
C PHE A 288 11.94 4.50 2.78
N PRO A 289 11.52 5.67 3.29
CA PRO A 289 12.28 6.93 3.23
C PRO A 289 13.41 7.01 4.29
N SER A 290 14.32 6.02 4.31
CA SER A 290 15.34 5.88 5.35
C SER A 290 16.27 7.09 5.45
N GLN A 291 16.77 7.59 4.31
CA GLN A 291 17.66 8.76 4.31
C GLN A 291 16.96 10.00 4.84
N GLN A 292 15.72 10.23 4.39
CA GLN A 292 14.93 11.41 4.76
C GLN A 292 14.54 11.42 6.24
N ILE A 293 14.24 10.22 6.78
CA ILE A 293 13.98 10.06 8.24
C ILE A 293 15.26 10.35 9.03
N ALA A 294 16.42 9.82 8.63
CA ALA A 294 17.69 10.09 9.29
C ALA A 294 18.04 11.59 9.27
N GLU A 295 17.81 12.27 8.14
CA GLU A 295 18.02 13.71 8.02
C GLU A 295 17.06 14.50 8.91
N ALA A 296 15.77 14.15 8.96
CA ALA A 296 14.77 14.81 9.79
C ALA A 296 15.00 14.59 11.30
N ALA A 297 15.55 13.45 11.68
CA ALA A 297 15.82 13.09 13.07
C ALA A 297 17.09 13.74 13.63
N ARG A 298 18.03 14.12 12.76
CA ARG A 298 19.35 14.62 13.19
C ARG A 298 19.25 15.82 14.12
N GLY A 299 19.90 15.69 15.29
CA GLY A 299 19.94 16.73 16.33
C GLY A 299 18.64 16.88 17.10
N LYS A 300 17.66 16.00 16.95
CA LYS A 300 16.46 15.98 17.77
C LYS A 300 16.75 15.36 19.13
N LYS A 301 15.99 15.75 20.14
CA LYS A 301 16.10 15.16 21.50
C LYS A 301 15.61 13.72 21.54
N GLY A 302 14.75 13.34 20.59
CA GLY A 302 14.26 11.98 20.42
C GLY A 302 13.17 11.85 19.36
N VAL A 303 12.94 10.60 18.96
CA VAL A 303 11.96 10.21 17.96
C VAL A 303 10.96 9.23 18.58
N LEU A 304 9.66 9.54 18.50
CA LEU A 304 8.58 8.64 18.89
C LEU A 304 7.92 8.05 17.64
N VAL A 305 8.01 6.74 17.49
CA VAL A 305 7.27 6.04 16.41
C VAL A 305 5.90 5.63 16.93
N VAL A 306 4.84 6.10 16.27
CA VAL A 306 3.46 5.84 16.66
C VAL A 306 2.80 4.93 15.64
N GLU A 307 2.30 3.78 16.11
CA GLU A 307 1.71 2.73 15.26
C GLU A 307 0.51 2.08 15.96
N ILE A 308 -0.42 1.49 15.18
CA ILE A 308 -1.52 0.67 15.74
C ILE A 308 -1.11 -0.80 15.66
N ASN A 309 0.03 -1.12 16.28
CA ASN A 309 0.62 -2.46 16.38
C ASN A 309 1.66 -2.52 17.52
N ALA A 310 2.36 -3.65 17.65
CA ALA A 310 3.35 -3.91 18.70
C ALA A 310 4.76 -3.34 18.41
N GLY A 311 4.92 -2.54 17.36
CA GLY A 311 6.20 -2.00 16.89
C GLY A 311 6.76 -2.80 15.71
N GLN A 312 6.42 -2.37 14.50
CA GLN A 312 6.94 -2.95 13.26
C GLN A 312 7.71 -1.90 12.45
N MET A 313 7.13 -0.75 12.12
CA MET A 313 7.83 0.32 11.42
C MET A 313 8.97 0.90 12.26
N VAL A 314 8.86 0.86 13.59
CA VAL A 314 9.92 1.32 14.48
C VAL A 314 11.26 0.62 14.23
N GLU A 315 11.27 -0.63 13.74
CA GLU A 315 12.51 -1.32 13.37
C GLU A 315 13.18 -0.66 12.16
N ASP A 316 12.41 -0.27 11.13
CA ASP A 316 12.94 0.43 9.96
C ASP A 316 13.40 1.85 10.32
N VAL A 317 12.69 2.54 11.22
CA VAL A 317 13.11 3.86 11.73
C VAL A 317 14.41 3.74 12.52
N ARG A 318 14.55 2.74 13.40
CA ARG A 318 15.79 2.48 14.14
C ARG A 318 16.96 2.16 13.22
N LEU A 319 16.70 1.34 12.19
CA LEU A 319 17.71 1.02 11.18
C LEU A 319 18.14 2.27 10.40
N ALA A 320 17.20 3.14 10.04
CA ALA A 320 17.47 4.38 9.31
C ALA A 320 18.30 5.36 10.13
N ILE A 321 17.96 5.55 11.41
CA ILE A 321 18.64 6.48 12.34
C ILE A 321 19.97 5.90 12.85
N ASN A 322 20.09 4.57 12.89
CA ASN A 322 21.32 3.83 13.21
C ASN A 322 21.97 4.23 14.56
N GLY A 323 21.16 4.53 15.56
CA GLY A 323 21.60 4.87 16.92
C GLY A 323 22.11 6.31 17.11
N GLU A 324 22.02 7.18 16.10
CA GLU A 324 22.40 8.58 16.22
C GLU A 324 21.49 9.35 17.19
N GLU A 325 20.21 8.99 17.24
CA GLU A 325 19.21 9.60 18.10
C GLU A 325 18.41 8.54 18.86
N LYS A 326 17.80 8.91 19.98
CA LYS A 326 16.91 8.03 20.74
C LYS A 326 15.63 7.76 19.98
N VAL A 327 15.27 6.48 19.78
CA VAL A 327 14.04 6.06 19.11
C VAL A 327 13.20 5.19 20.03
N GLU A 328 12.02 5.70 20.39
CA GLU A 328 11.04 5.01 21.22
C GLU A 328 9.79 4.65 20.41
N HIS A 329 9.03 3.72 20.91
CA HIS A 329 7.78 3.27 20.30
C HIS A 329 6.60 3.48 21.22
N PHE A 330 5.48 3.91 20.64
CA PHE A 330 4.16 3.88 21.27
C PHE A 330 3.15 3.23 20.31
N GLY A 331 2.39 2.26 20.82
CA GLY A 331 1.37 1.57 20.02
C GLY A 331 0.22 1.04 20.85
N ARG A 332 -0.93 0.83 20.17
CA ARG A 332 -2.10 0.15 20.72
C ARG A 332 -2.34 -1.11 19.89
N LEU A 333 -2.94 -2.12 20.53
CA LEU A 333 -3.07 -3.46 19.97
C LEU A 333 -4.53 -3.91 19.91
N GLY A 334 -4.79 -4.99 19.14
CA GLY A 334 -6.08 -5.69 19.18
C GLY A 334 -7.26 -4.87 18.65
N GLY A 335 -7.02 -3.84 17.84
CA GLY A 335 -8.08 -3.01 17.30
C GLY A 335 -8.39 -1.75 18.12
N ILE A 336 -7.59 -1.46 19.14
CA ILE A 336 -7.70 -0.20 19.90
C ILE A 336 -6.90 0.88 19.16
N VAL A 337 -7.56 1.99 18.90
CA VAL A 337 -6.96 3.18 18.28
C VAL A 337 -6.45 4.09 19.40
N PRO A 338 -5.22 4.65 19.30
CA PRO A 338 -4.70 5.56 20.32
C PRO A 338 -5.46 6.88 20.32
N GLU A 339 -5.63 7.44 21.52
CA GLU A 339 -6.12 8.81 21.68
C GLU A 339 -4.95 9.80 21.57
N PRO A 340 -5.16 11.04 21.07
CA PRO A 340 -4.10 12.06 20.98
C PRO A 340 -3.37 12.32 22.29
N GLU A 341 -4.07 12.34 23.41
CA GLU A 341 -3.52 12.57 24.76
C GLU A 341 -2.56 11.44 25.18
N GLU A 342 -2.85 10.19 24.79
CA GLU A 342 -1.97 9.06 25.05
C GLU A 342 -0.63 9.21 24.34
N ILE A 343 -0.65 9.73 23.11
CA ILE A 343 0.57 10.01 22.32
C ILE A 343 1.40 11.13 22.98
N VAL A 344 0.75 12.20 23.45
CA VAL A 344 1.45 13.30 24.18
C VAL A 344 2.08 12.79 25.46
N ASN A 345 1.35 11.96 26.22
CA ASN A 345 1.89 11.36 27.45
C ASN A 345 3.08 10.43 27.14
N ALA A 346 2.95 9.59 26.12
CA ALA A 346 4.04 8.71 25.70
C ALA A 346 5.29 9.50 25.24
N LEU A 347 5.13 10.64 24.59
CA LEU A 347 6.23 11.52 24.21
C LEU A 347 6.97 12.03 25.45
N LYS A 348 6.25 12.50 26.49
CA LYS A 348 6.83 13.01 27.73
C LYS A 348 7.50 11.93 28.59
N ASP A 349 6.89 10.74 28.62
CA ASP A 349 7.35 9.66 29.51
C ASP A 349 8.57 8.92 28.93
N LYS A 350 8.70 8.86 27.61
CA LYS A 350 9.69 8.04 26.92
C LYS A 350 10.89 8.85 26.40
N LEU A 351 10.70 10.13 26.08
CA LEU A 351 11.71 11.01 25.49
C LEU A 351 12.10 12.16 26.41
#